data_c31b64ab8d5926a3568897e265dec13d
#
_entry.id   c31b64ab8d5926a3568897e265dec13d
#
_cell.length_a   1.000
_cell.length_b   1.000
_cell.length_c   1.000
_cell.angle_alpha   90.00
_cell.angle_beta   90.00
_cell.angle_gamma   90.00
#
_symmetry.space_group_name_H-M   'P 1'
#
loop_
_entity.id
_entity.type
_entity.pdbx_description
1 polymer ?
#
loop_
_entity_poly.entity_id
_entity_poly.type
_entity_poly.pdbx_seq_one_letter_code
_entity_poly.pdbx_strand_id
1 'polypeptide(L)'
;MEAKVLGLDAKEEEKIQLPKIFELQPNIELIERAFLAERSYLFQPKGRFPLAGMQTTAEYIGRKGAFRSLKNRGRAKLPREKLGGGVMGNVKGIPSSVKGRRAHPPKVEKKIIERMNRKEYLLALMHAVAYSLKAKSSIPLPIVVDSKIEDISKTKDVYSFLASLGFGNLLKPEPKIKKKRRTSRIVKYKKSILIVASSKEAKIIKAARNIAGVNACSVDELRVMFIAPNANPRIVVWSKKALEKLEESLKNIKLEEVRKIKGEI
;
A
#
# COMPACT_ATOMS: atom_id res chain seq x y z
N MET A 1 20.18 -0.32 -23.07
CA MET A 1 20.78 0.56 -22.04
C MET A 1 21.88 -0.18 -21.31
N GLU A 2 22.99 0.52 -20.97
CA GLU A 2 24.08 -0.05 -20.16
C GLU A 2 24.03 0.54 -18.75
N ALA A 3 24.41 -0.27 -17.76
CA ALA A 3 24.59 0.17 -16.38
C ALA A 3 25.96 -0.25 -15.85
N LYS A 4 26.48 0.55 -14.94
CA LYS A 4 27.72 0.27 -14.23
C LYS A 4 27.41 -0.57 -12.99
N VAL A 5 28.16 -1.65 -12.81
CA VAL A 5 28.10 -2.47 -11.57
C VAL A 5 29.04 -1.85 -10.56
N LEU A 6 28.51 -1.60 -9.39
CA LEU A 6 29.24 -1.07 -8.25
C LEU A 6 29.67 -2.21 -7.32
N GLY A 7 30.93 -2.22 -6.91
CA GLY A 7 31.41 -3.08 -5.83
C GLY A 7 30.90 -2.63 -4.46
N LEU A 8 31.20 -3.39 -3.42
CA LEU A 8 30.86 -3.03 -2.04
C LEU A 8 31.53 -1.73 -1.57
N ASP A 9 32.63 -1.35 -2.18
CA ASP A 9 33.36 -0.09 -1.92
C ASP A 9 32.80 1.10 -2.73
N ALA A 10 31.64 0.94 -3.37
CA ALA A 10 31.04 1.92 -4.28
C ALA A 10 31.91 2.30 -5.49
N LYS A 11 32.91 1.48 -5.84
CA LYS A 11 33.73 1.64 -7.05
C LYS A 11 33.09 0.92 -8.23
N GLU A 12 33.29 1.44 -9.45
CA GLU A 12 32.84 0.81 -10.67
C GLU A 12 33.72 -0.40 -11.02
N GLU A 13 33.13 -1.58 -11.15
CA GLU A 13 33.84 -2.83 -11.47
C GLU A 13 33.61 -3.26 -12.91
N GLU A 14 32.35 -3.33 -13.34
CA GLU A 14 31.95 -3.85 -14.66
C GLU A 14 30.82 -3.02 -15.27
N LYS A 15 30.58 -3.20 -16.58
CA LYS A 15 29.39 -2.71 -17.28
C LYS A 15 28.52 -3.88 -17.69
N ILE A 16 27.23 -3.79 -17.46
CA ILE A 16 26.25 -4.81 -17.88
C ILE A 16 25.19 -4.19 -18.77
N GLN A 17 24.68 -5.02 -19.70
CA GLN A 17 23.50 -4.66 -20.48
C GLN A 17 22.25 -4.88 -19.64
N LEU A 18 21.39 -3.88 -19.57
CA LEU A 18 20.14 -3.93 -18.86
C LEU A 18 19.06 -4.65 -19.67
N PRO A 19 18.13 -5.36 -19.01
CA PRO A 19 16.94 -5.89 -19.65
C PRO A 19 16.13 -4.79 -20.35
N LYS A 20 15.49 -5.14 -21.49
CA LYS A 20 14.69 -4.19 -22.32
C LYS A 20 13.54 -3.50 -21.57
N ILE A 21 13.17 -3.98 -20.39
CA ILE A 21 12.13 -3.38 -19.54
C ILE A 21 12.47 -1.96 -19.14
N PHE A 22 13.74 -1.69 -18.88
CA PHE A 22 14.18 -0.35 -18.48
C PHE A 22 14.01 0.70 -19.58
N GLU A 23 13.81 0.27 -20.83
CA GLU A 23 13.58 1.16 -21.99
C GLU A 23 12.08 1.49 -22.21
N LEU A 24 11.18 0.89 -21.41
CA LEU A 24 9.75 1.12 -21.52
C LEU A 24 9.39 2.55 -21.07
N GLN A 25 8.49 3.19 -21.82
CA GLN A 25 7.88 4.42 -21.33
C GLN A 25 6.90 4.11 -20.19
N PRO A 26 7.08 4.66 -18.97
CA PRO A 26 6.23 4.33 -17.84
C PRO A 26 4.83 4.93 -18.01
N ASN A 27 3.80 4.10 -17.80
CA ASN A 27 2.40 4.52 -17.68
C ASN A 27 2.06 4.69 -16.18
N ILE A 28 1.93 5.94 -15.74
CA ILE A 28 1.74 6.29 -14.33
C ILE A 28 0.35 5.86 -13.84
N GLU A 29 -0.69 5.99 -14.68
CA GLU A 29 -2.08 5.62 -14.31
C GLU A 29 -2.20 4.12 -14.03
N LEU A 30 -1.55 3.30 -14.85
CA LEU A 30 -1.51 1.85 -14.66
C LEU A 30 -0.77 1.48 -13.37
N ILE A 31 0.32 2.16 -13.05
CA ILE A 31 1.08 1.98 -11.80
C ILE A 31 0.21 2.36 -10.59
N GLU A 32 -0.52 3.48 -10.67
CA GLU A 32 -1.39 3.93 -9.58
C GLU A 32 -2.54 2.94 -9.34
N ARG A 33 -3.17 2.47 -10.41
CA ARG A 33 -4.22 1.45 -10.32
C ARG A 33 -3.71 0.16 -9.66
N ALA A 34 -2.53 -0.33 -10.06
CA ALA A 34 -1.92 -1.52 -9.47
C ALA A 34 -1.56 -1.30 -8.00
N PHE A 35 -1.04 -0.13 -7.65
CA PHE A 35 -0.76 0.24 -6.26
C PHE A 35 -2.03 0.25 -5.41
N LEU A 36 -3.14 0.80 -5.91
CA LEU A 36 -4.43 0.83 -5.19
C LEU A 36 -4.98 -0.59 -5.00
N ALA A 37 -4.88 -1.45 -6.04
CA ALA A 37 -5.25 -2.85 -5.95
C ALA A 37 -4.44 -3.57 -4.85
N GLU A 38 -3.11 -3.50 -4.87
CA GLU A 38 -2.27 -4.10 -3.82
C GLU A 38 -2.58 -3.55 -2.43
N ARG A 39 -2.78 -2.24 -2.31
CA ARG A 39 -3.10 -1.60 -1.03
C ARG A 39 -4.44 -2.06 -0.48
N SER A 40 -5.40 -2.38 -1.34
CA SER A 40 -6.73 -2.82 -0.94
C SER A 40 -6.68 -4.13 -0.13
N TYR A 41 -5.73 -5.02 -0.41
CA TYR A 41 -5.51 -6.26 0.36
C TYR A 41 -5.02 -6.03 1.78
N LEU A 42 -4.44 -4.86 2.07
CA LEU A 42 -3.96 -4.51 3.41
C LEU A 42 -5.05 -3.92 4.31
N PHE A 43 -6.24 -3.67 3.76
CA PHE A 43 -7.34 -3.11 4.54
C PHE A 43 -8.02 -4.18 5.37
N GLN A 44 -8.19 -3.88 6.65
CA GLN A 44 -8.98 -4.72 7.54
C GLN A 44 -10.46 -4.68 7.12
N PRO A 45 -11.08 -5.81 6.79
CA PRO A 45 -12.53 -5.89 6.60
C PRO A 45 -13.26 -5.39 7.84
N LYS A 46 -14.29 -4.61 7.63
CA LYS A 46 -15.09 -4.04 8.71
C LYS A 46 -16.55 -4.02 8.36
N GLY A 47 -17.35 -4.38 9.33
CA GLY A 47 -18.79 -4.30 9.27
C GLY A 47 -19.33 -3.73 10.58
N ARG A 48 -20.60 -3.47 10.61
CA ARG A 48 -21.34 -3.07 11.79
C ARG A 48 -22.49 -4.04 11.99
N PHE A 49 -22.87 -4.25 13.24
CA PHE A 49 -24.10 -4.97 13.56
C PHE A 49 -25.30 -4.29 12.86
N PRO A 50 -26.07 -5.04 12.04
CA PRO A 50 -27.12 -4.44 11.18
C PRO A 50 -28.17 -3.63 11.96
N LEU A 51 -28.58 -4.13 13.13
CA LEU A 51 -29.58 -3.51 13.98
C LEU A 51 -29.00 -2.49 14.97
N ALA A 52 -27.71 -2.12 14.86
CA ALA A 52 -27.09 -1.14 15.77
C ALA A 52 -27.82 0.22 15.70
N GLY A 53 -28.32 0.66 16.86
CA GLY A 53 -29.10 1.88 17.00
C GLY A 53 -30.59 1.72 16.64
N MET A 54 -31.05 0.50 16.28
CA MET A 54 -32.46 0.18 16.04
C MET A 54 -33.04 -0.75 17.09
N GLN A 55 -32.24 -1.35 17.95
CA GLN A 55 -32.69 -2.18 19.06
C GLN A 55 -33.22 -1.30 20.20
N THR A 56 -34.37 -0.72 20.00
CA THR A 56 -35.05 0.16 20.96
C THR A 56 -36.54 -0.10 20.95
N THR A 57 -37.25 0.26 22.01
CA THR A 57 -38.71 0.25 22.04
C THR A 57 -39.34 1.45 21.37
N ALA A 58 -38.52 2.30 20.69
CA ALA A 58 -38.98 3.54 20.11
C ALA A 58 -39.90 3.30 18.93
N GLU A 59 -41.11 3.84 19.00
CA GLU A 59 -42.12 3.78 17.95
C GLU A 59 -42.79 5.15 17.80
N TYR A 60 -43.21 5.46 16.58
CA TYR A 60 -44.01 6.63 16.30
C TYR A 60 -45.48 6.24 16.19
N ILE A 61 -46.30 6.74 17.13
CA ILE A 61 -47.75 6.54 17.11
C ILE A 61 -48.43 7.88 16.78
N GLY A 62 -48.96 7.97 15.55
CA GLY A 62 -49.55 9.19 15.02
C GLY A 62 -51.08 9.20 15.06
N ARG A 63 -51.76 8.09 15.37
CA ARG A 63 -53.23 7.98 15.40
C ARG A 63 -53.82 8.81 16.57
N LYS A 64 -54.79 9.70 16.25
CA LYS A 64 -55.49 10.47 17.30
C LYS A 64 -56.22 9.51 18.25
N GLY A 65 -56.15 9.76 19.54
CA GLY A 65 -56.81 8.95 20.55
C GLY A 65 -56.11 7.64 20.94
N ALA A 66 -55.07 7.21 20.18
CA ALA A 66 -54.34 6.01 20.54
C ALA A 66 -53.45 6.24 21.78
N PHE A 67 -53.27 5.18 22.57
CA PHE A 67 -52.38 5.19 23.73
C PHE A 67 -50.97 5.57 23.26
N ARG A 68 -50.31 6.48 23.95
CA ARG A 68 -48.99 7.05 23.56
C ARG A 68 -48.95 7.80 22.24
N SER A 69 -50.11 8.29 21.74
CA SER A 69 -50.13 9.11 20.52
C SER A 69 -49.39 10.42 20.72
N LEU A 70 -48.62 10.84 19.71
CA LEU A 70 -47.96 12.15 19.63
C LEU A 70 -48.77 13.23 18.95
N LYS A 71 -49.94 12.90 18.41
CA LYS A 71 -50.81 13.86 17.73
C LYS A 71 -51.33 14.93 18.67
N ASN A 72 -51.15 16.20 18.32
CA ASN A 72 -51.64 17.39 19.09
C ASN A 72 -51.05 17.53 20.50
N ARG A 73 -49.84 16.99 20.79
CA ARG A 73 -49.17 17.11 22.07
C ARG A 73 -47.98 18.10 22.10
N GLY A 74 -47.86 18.96 21.11
CA GLY A 74 -46.76 19.96 21.03
C GLY A 74 -45.33 19.35 20.95
N ARG A 75 -45.23 18.05 20.65
CA ARG A 75 -43.97 17.35 20.50
C ARG A 75 -43.68 16.97 19.07
N ALA A 76 -42.39 16.94 18.67
CA ALA A 76 -41.99 16.49 17.34
C ALA A 76 -42.48 15.05 17.06
N LYS A 77 -42.97 14.82 15.86
CA LYS A 77 -43.52 13.55 15.37
C LYS A 77 -42.39 12.56 15.03
N LEU A 78 -41.66 12.12 16.05
CA LEU A 78 -40.49 11.24 15.95
C LEU A 78 -40.66 10.01 16.83
N PRO A 79 -40.07 8.85 16.51
CA PRO A 79 -40.16 7.64 17.30
C PRO A 79 -39.58 7.89 18.71
N ARG A 80 -40.34 7.55 19.75
CA ARG A 80 -39.95 7.71 21.16
C ARG A 80 -39.97 6.40 21.89
N GLU A 81 -39.06 6.23 22.83
CA GLU A 81 -38.98 5.05 23.69
C GLU A 81 -40.28 4.91 24.51
N LYS A 82 -40.76 3.69 24.66
CA LYS A 82 -41.89 3.33 25.49
C LYS A 82 -41.38 3.08 26.90
N LEU A 83 -41.60 4.03 27.81
CA LEU A 83 -41.35 3.88 29.24
C LEU A 83 -42.58 3.32 29.92
N GLY A 84 -42.43 2.80 31.16
CA GLY A 84 -43.54 2.38 31.99
C GLY A 84 -44.57 3.49 32.24
N GLY A 85 -45.78 3.14 32.75
CA GLY A 85 -46.78 4.14 33.13
C GLY A 85 -47.33 5.04 32.01
N GLY A 86 -47.22 4.66 30.76
CA GLY A 86 -47.67 5.49 29.63
C GLY A 86 -46.78 6.65 29.22
N VAL A 87 -45.66 6.84 29.94
CA VAL A 87 -44.70 7.91 29.64
C VAL A 87 -43.91 7.64 28.39
N MET A 88 -43.71 8.69 27.59
CA MET A 88 -42.81 8.64 26.41
C MET A 88 -41.44 9.15 26.75
N GLY A 89 -40.45 8.34 26.42
CA GLY A 89 -39.05 8.66 26.59
C GLY A 89 -38.43 9.49 25.45
N ASN A 90 -37.14 9.40 25.35
CA ASN A 90 -36.35 10.11 24.36
C ASN A 90 -36.55 9.57 22.95
N VAL A 91 -36.27 10.40 21.94
CA VAL A 91 -36.25 9.99 20.54
C VAL A 91 -35.10 9.04 20.28
N LYS A 92 -35.36 7.88 19.66
CA LYS A 92 -34.38 6.86 19.30
C LYS A 92 -34.65 6.30 17.90
N GLY A 93 -33.72 5.53 17.40
CA GLY A 93 -33.86 4.79 16.14
C GLY A 93 -33.65 5.60 14.86
N ILE A 94 -33.57 6.91 14.93
CA ILE A 94 -33.33 7.79 13.78
C ILE A 94 -31.89 8.31 13.75
N PRO A 95 -31.35 8.68 12.57
CA PRO A 95 -29.97 9.14 12.46
C PRO A 95 -29.65 10.41 13.25
N SER A 96 -30.62 11.31 13.40
CA SER A 96 -30.46 12.58 14.12
C SER A 96 -30.53 12.46 15.66
N SER A 97 -30.96 11.32 16.19
CA SER A 97 -31.02 11.11 17.62
C SER A 97 -29.72 10.61 18.23
N VAL A 98 -29.49 10.94 19.50
CA VAL A 98 -28.36 10.42 20.27
C VAL A 98 -28.45 8.89 20.39
N LYS A 99 -27.35 8.19 20.03
CA LYS A 99 -27.30 6.71 19.93
C LYS A 99 -28.31 6.10 18.93
N GLY A 100 -28.83 6.87 18.00
CA GLY A 100 -29.67 6.38 16.92
C GLY A 100 -28.89 5.59 15.84
N ARG A 101 -29.58 5.09 14.82
CA ARG A 101 -28.95 4.39 13.72
C ARG A 101 -28.06 5.33 12.89
N ARG A 102 -27.00 4.81 12.33
CA ARG A 102 -26.19 5.55 11.34
C ARG A 102 -26.86 5.45 9.96
N ALA A 103 -26.98 6.57 9.24
CA ALA A 103 -27.62 6.60 7.92
C ALA A 103 -26.87 5.69 6.91
N HIS A 104 -25.55 5.79 6.85
CA HIS A 104 -24.68 4.98 5.99
C HIS A 104 -23.62 4.26 6.84
N PRO A 105 -23.97 3.12 7.45
CA PRO A 105 -23.03 2.33 8.23
C PRO A 105 -22.07 1.56 7.31
N PRO A 106 -20.89 1.17 7.81
CA PRO A 106 -20.06 0.22 7.10
C PRO A 106 -20.79 -1.12 7.01
N LYS A 107 -20.95 -1.64 5.79
CA LYS A 107 -21.63 -2.92 5.51
C LYS A 107 -20.61 -4.02 5.26
N VAL A 108 -20.97 -5.26 5.63
CA VAL A 108 -20.12 -6.44 5.42
C VAL A 108 -20.01 -6.75 3.91
N GLU A 109 -21.09 -6.49 3.16
CA GLU A 109 -21.16 -6.76 1.70
C GLU A 109 -20.28 -5.81 0.88
N LYS A 110 -19.73 -4.74 1.49
CA LYS A 110 -18.88 -3.80 0.76
C LYS A 110 -17.63 -4.50 0.22
N LYS A 111 -17.46 -4.46 -1.09
CA LYS A 111 -16.23 -4.92 -1.74
C LYS A 111 -15.09 -3.98 -1.36
N ILE A 112 -14.11 -4.49 -0.61
CA ILE A 112 -12.93 -3.73 -0.15
C ILE A 112 -11.75 -4.01 -1.06
N ILE A 113 -11.64 -5.25 -1.56
CA ILE A 113 -10.54 -5.72 -2.39
C ILE A 113 -10.83 -5.32 -3.85
N GLU A 114 -9.92 -4.56 -4.42
CA GLU A 114 -9.92 -4.21 -5.83
C GLU A 114 -9.08 -5.24 -6.58
N ARG A 115 -9.72 -6.01 -7.45
CA ARG A 115 -9.03 -7.02 -8.24
C ARG A 115 -8.53 -6.42 -9.54
N MET A 116 -7.36 -6.90 -9.97
CA MET A 116 -6.73 -6.56 -11.23
C MET A 116 -6.39 -7.84 -11.99
N ASN A 117 -6.44 -7.80 -13.32
CA ASN A 117 -6.06 -8.94 -14.14
C ASN A 117 -4.56 -9.23 -14.02
N ARG A 118 -4.17 -10.51 -14.04
CA ARG A 118 -2.76 -10.90 -13.90
C ARG A 118 -1.85 -10.28 -14.96
N LYS A 119 -2.26 -10.28 -16.23
CA LYS A 119 -1.49 -9.70 -17.34
C LYS A 119 -1.34 -8.17 -17.17
N GLU A 120 -2.41 -7.50 -16.78
CA GLU A 120 -2.42 -6.08 -16.49
C GLU A 120 -1.49 -5.73 -15.31
N TYR A 121 -1.51 -6.52 -14.26
CA TYR A 121 -0.63 -6.35 -13.11
C TYR A 121 0.85 -6.54 -13.47
N LEU A 122 1.18 -7.56 -14.28
CA LEU A 122 2.55 -7.79 -14.77
C LEU A 122 3.03 -6.62 -15.63
N LEU A 123 2.18 -6.11 -16.51
CA LEU A 123 2.49 -4.92 -17.29
C LEU A 123 2.75 -3.71 -16.37
N ALA A 124 1.91 -3.51 -15.34
CA ALA A 124 2.11 -2.45 -14.35
C ALA A 124 3.45 -2.60 -13.61
N LEU A 125 3.85 -3.82 -13.28
CA LEU A 125 5.14 -4.10 -12.63
C LEU A 125 6.32 -3.73 -13.56
N MET A 126 6.26 -4.09 -14.85
CA MET A 126 7.27 -3.68 -15.83
C MET A 126 7.37 -2.16 -15.95
N HIS A 127 6.24 -1.45 -16.04
CA HIS A 127 6.21 0.01 -16.06
C HIS A 127 6.74 0.61 -14.75
N ALA A 128 6.51 -0.02 -13.59
CA ALA A 128 7.04 0.44 -12.32
C ALA A 128 8.57 0.31 -12.26
N VAL A 129 9.13 -0.80 -12.80
CA VAL A 129 10.59 -0.99 -12.92
C VAL A 129 11.20 0.11 -13.81
N ALA A 130 10.63 0.36 -14.99
CA ALA A 130 11.07 1.45 -15.85
C ALA A 130 10.93 2.83 -15.17
N TYR A 131 9.85 3.02 -14.40
CA TYR A 131 9.60 4.27 -13.68
C TYR A 131 10.60 4.52 -12.54
N SER A 132 11.23 3.49 -12.00
CA SER A 132 12.27 3.63 -10.97
C SER A 132 13.46 4.46 -11.44
N LEU A 133 13.74 4.50 -12.74
CA LEU A 133 14.79 5.34 -13.34
C LEU A 133 14.53 6.85 -13.20
N LYS A 134 13.27 7.25 -13.00
CA LYS A 134 12.89 8.66 -12.77
C LYS A 134 12.93 9.06 -11.30
N ALA A 135 13.43 8.20 -10.41
CA ALA A 135 13.59 8.54 -9.00
C ALA A 135 14.64 9.64 -8.80
N LYS A 136 14.43 10.49 -7.80
CA LYS A 136 15.40 11.52 -7.45
C LYS A 136 16.57 10.87 -6.71
N SER A 137 17.70 10.74 -7.38
CA SER A 137 18.95 10.19 -6.84
C SER A 137 20.12 11.12 -7.11
N SER A 138 21.12 11.10 -6.23
CA SER A 138 22.43 11.74 -6.44
C SER A 138 23.34 10.95 -7.39
N ILE A 139 23.04 9.68 -7.62
CA ILE A 139 23.79 8.76 -8.47
C ILE A 139 22.95 8.42 -9.71
N PRO A 140 23.59 8.20 -10.87
CA PRO A 140 22.88 7.76 -12.07
C PRO A 140 22.16 6.43 -11.82
N LEU A 141 20.90 6.35 -12.27
CA LEU A 141 20.06 5.18 -12.17
C LEU A 141 20.11 4.37 -13.48
N PRO A 142 19.96 3.06 -13.44
CA PRO A 142 19.74 2.21 -12.26
C PRO A 142 21.04 1.91 -11.50
N ILE A 143 20.92 1.70 -10.19
CA ILE A 143 22.03 1.30 -9.33
C ILE A 143 22.10 -0.22 -9.32
N VAL A 144 23.19 -0.75 -9.86
CA VAL A 144 23.47 -2.18 -9.88
C VAL A 144 24.68 -2.47 -9.03
N VAL A 145 24.60 -3.48 -8.18
CA VAL A 145 25.65 -3.86 -7.25
C VAL A 145 26.05 -5.31 -7.47
N ASP A 146 27.30 -5.63 -7.22
CA ASP A 146 27.81 -7.00 -7.34
C ASP A 146 27.00 -7.98 -6.47
N SER A 147 27.00 -9.23 -6.88
CA SER A 147 26.27 -10.32 -6.21
C SER A 147 26.68 -10.55 -4.75
N LYS A 148 27.91 -10.18 -4.37
CA LYS A 148 28.43 -10.26 -2.99
C LYS A 148 27.58 -9.49 -1.96
N ILE A 149 26.80 -8.51 -2.40
CA ILE A 149 25.87 -7.77 -1.52
C ILE A 149 24.86 -8.71 -0.85
N GLU A 150 24.45 -9.80 -1.51
CA GLU A 150 23.44 -10.74 -0.99
C GLU A 150 23.93 -11.52 0.24
N ASP A 151 25.25 -11.66 0.43
CA ASP A 151 25.84 -12.38 1.53
C ASP A 151 26.01 -11.55 2.81
N ILE A 152 25.78 -10.25 2.74
CA ILE A 152 25.92 -9.35 3.90
C ILE A 152 24.86 -9.70 4.94
N SER A 153 25.30 -10.10 6.13
CA SER A 153 24.43 -10.49 7.25
C SER A 153 24.24 -9.40 8.31
N LYS A 154 25.20 -8.45 8.42
CA LYS A 154 25.19 -7.43 9.46
C LYS A 154 24.53 -6.14 8.98
N THR A 155 23.65 -5.57 9.80
CA THR A 155 22.98 -4.28 9.53
C THR A 155 23.96 -3.12 9.43
N LYS A 156 25.07 -3.16 10.18
CA LYS A 156 26.10 -2.12 10.17
C LYS A 156 26.77 -2.03 8.80
N ASP A 157 27.10 -3.17 8.21
CA ASP A 157 27.78 -3.24 6.91
C ASP A 157 26.86 -2.74 5.78
N VAL A 158 25.57 -3.10 5.82
CA VAL A 158 24.57 -2.55 4.89
C VAL A 158 24.42 -1.04 5.05
N TYR A 159 24.41 -0.55 6.29
CA TYR A 159 24.35 0.88 6.56
C TYR A 159 25.57 1.63 6.02
N SER A 160 26.79 1.14 6.28
CA SER A 160 28.02 1.74 5.79
C SER A 160 28.08 1.73 4.26
N PHE A 161 27.69 0.63 3.63
CA PHE A 161 27.59 0.53 2.15
C PHE A 161 26.61 1.57 1.56
N LEU A 162 25.41 1.69 2.12
CA LEU A 162 24.45 2.69 1.62
C LEU A 162 24.89 4.14 1.90
N ALA A 163 25.65 4.35 2.97
CA ALA A 163 26.23 5.65 3.28
C ALA A 163 27.37 6.01 2.30
N SER A 164 28.23 5.04 1.90
CA SER A 164 29.28 5.25 0.89
C SER A 164 28.69 5.58 -0.49
N LEU A 165 27.50 5.05 -0.81
CA LEU A 165 26.72 5.44 -1.98
C LEU A 165 26.07 6.83 -1.86
N GLY A 166 26.34 7.62 -0.80
CA GLY A 166 25.81 8.95 -0.63
C GLY A 166 24.34 9.03 -0.14
N PHE A 167 23.75 7.91 0.31
CA PHE A 167 22.36 7.87 0.79
C PHE A 167 22.22 8.10 2.31
N GLY A 168 23.25 8.58 2.99
CA GLY A 168 23.26 8.78 4.45
C GLY A 168 22.05 9.54 5.00
N ASN A 169 21.62 10.59 4.31
CA ASN A 169 20.43 11.39 4.68
C ASN A 169 19.11 10.61 4.57
N LEU A 170 19.02 9.65 3.66
CA LEU A 170 17.82 8.82 3.45
C LEU A 170 17.72 7.67 4.47
N LEU A 171 18.82 7.31 5.12
CA LEU A 171 18.86 6.26 6.13
C LEU A 171 18.36 6.72 7.51
N LYS A 172 18.27 8.03 7.75
CA LYS A 172 17.74 8.64 8.98
C LYS A 172 16.53 9.53 8.68
N PRO A 173 15.44 8.98 8.10
CA PRO A 173 14.28 9.79 7.79
C PRO A 173 13.59 10.28 9.06
N GLU A 174 13.01 11.46 8.99
CA GLU A 174 12.18 11.99 10.09
C GLU A 174 11.00 11.08 10.40
N PRO A 175 10.74 10.77 11.66
CA PRO A 175 9.63 9.93 12.05
C PRO A 175 8.29 10.64 11.85
N LYS A 176 7.37 10.03 11.11
CA LYS A 176 5.98 10.47 11.07
C LYS A 176 5.21 9.84 12.23
N ILE A 177 4.91 10.64 13.24
CA ILE A 177 4.16 10.18 14.42
C ILE A 177 2.66 10.31 14.13
N LYS A 178 1.94 9.17 14.13
CA LYS A 178 0.47 9.17 14.10
C LYS A 178 -0.06 8.83 15.49
N LYS A 179 -0.81 9.76 16.09
CA LYS A 179 -1.58 9.47 17.31
C LYS A 179 -2.76 8.57 16.93
N LYS A 180 -2.82 7.35 17.42
CA LYS A 180 -3.92 6.42 17.15
C LYS A 180 -5.06 6.57 18.16
N ARG A 181 -4.74 6.85 19.41
CA ARG A 181 -5.61 7.20 20.54
C ARG A 181 -4.77 7.91 21.61
N ARG A 182 -5.38 8.25 22.76
CA ARG A 182 -4.69 8.94 23.87
C ARG A 182 -3.35 8.32 24.30
N THR A 183 -3.21 6.99 24.20
CA THR A 183 -2.08 6.23 24.75
C THR A 183 -1.13 5.61 23.72
N SER A 184 -1.53 5.48 22.45
CA SER A 184 -0.70 4.80 21.45
C SER A 184 -0.21 5.75 20.35
N ARG A 185 1.11 5.84 20.21
CA ARG A 185 1.78 6.52 19.10
C ARG A 185 2.33 5.48 18.14
N ILE A 186 1.98 5.59 16.87
CA ILE A 186 2.58 4.77 15.82
C ILE A 186 3.61 5.62 15.11
N VAL A 187 4.86 5.23 15.22
CA VAL A 187 5.98 5.84 14.51
C VAL A 187 6.12 5.13 13.17
N LYS A 188 6.12 5.88 12.08
CA LYS A 188 6.36 5.37 10.73
C LYS A 188 7.47 6.17 10.08
N TYR A 189 8.37 5.48 9.42
CA TYR A 189 9.44 6.08 8.65
C TYR A 189 9.13 6.02 7.15
N LYS A 190 9.53 7.06 6.41
CA LYS A 190 9.48 7.05 4.96
C LYS A 190 10.59 6.12 4.47
N LYS A 191 10.23 5.09 3.74
CA LYS A 191 11.18 4.18 3.12
C LYS A 191 11.48 4.65 1.70
N SER A 192 12.68 5.14 1.47
CA SER A 192 13.09 5.79 0.21
C SER A 192 13.90 4.88 -0.69
N ILE A 193 14.56 3.87 -0.11
CA ILE A 193 15.45 2.94 -0.81
C ILE A 193 14.83 1.55 -0.81
N LEU A 194 14.90 0.86 -1.94
CA LEU A 194 14.53 -0.54 -2.09
C LEU A 194 15.75 -1.35 -2.52
N ILE A 195 16.09 -2.41 -1.81
CA ILE A 195 17.12 -3.37 -2.21
C ILE A 195 16.42 -4.61 -2.77
N VAL A 196 16.81 -5.05 -3.95
CA VAL A 196 16.26 -6.24 -4.61
C VAL A 196 17.35 -7.30 -4.72
N ALA A 197 17.11 -8.45 -4.06
CA ALA A 197 17.98 -9.62 -4.08
C ALA A 197 17.39 -10.74 -4.96
N SER A 198 18.21 -11.69 -5.37
CA SER A 198 17.80 -12.80 -6.23
C SER A 198 16.86 -13.79 -5.54
N SER A 199 17.08 -14.08 -4.27
CA SER A 199 16.33 -15.08 -3.50
C SER A 199 15.78 -14.53 -2.18
N LYS A 200 14.75 -15.20 -1.63
CA LYS A 200 14.19 -14.88 -0.30
C LYS A 200 15.14 -15.17 0.85
N GLU A 201 16.06 -16.10 0.63
CA GLU A 201 17.02 -16.57 1.63
C GLU A 201 18.25 -15.66 1.73
N ALA A 202 18.42 -14.72 0.81
CA ALA A 202 19.55 -13.79 0.80
C ALA A 202 19.67 -13.08 2.17
N LYS A 203 20.85 -13.13 2.75
CA LYS A 203 21.12 -12.60 4.11
C LYS A 203 20.87 -11.11 4.20
N ILE A 204 21.08 -10.37 3.11
CA ILE A 204 20.84 -8.93 3.03
C ILE A 204 19.39 -8.54 3.35
N ILE A 205 18.41 -9.37 3.00
CA ILE A 205 16.99 -9.05 3.26
C ILE A 205 16.75 -8.90 4.77
N LYS A 206 17.33 -9.80 5.57
CA LYS A 206 17.25 -9.73 7.05
C LYS A 206 18.06 -8.55 7.59
N ALA A 207 19.27 -8.33 7.05
CA ALA A 207 20.16 -7.26 7.49
C ALA A 207 19.60 -5.85 7.20
N ALA A 208 18.97 -5.63 6.03
CA ALA A 208 18.44 -4.33 5.61
C ALA A 208 17.08 -3.99 6.24
N ARG A 209 16.27 -4.99 6.62
CA ARG A 209 14.89 -4.80 7.09
C ARG A 209 14.74 -3.87 8.29
N ASN A 210 15.75 -3.82 9.16
CA ASN A 210 15.73 -2.99 10.37
C ASN A 210 16.09 -1.52 10.11
N ILE A 211 16.68 -1.18 8.95
CA ILE A 211 17.09 0.19 8.64
C ILE A 211 15.85 1.02 8.30
N ALA A 212 15.67 2.17 8.98
CA ALA A 212 14.44 2.97 8.92
C ALA A 212 14.05 3.46 7.51
N GLY A 213 15.02 3.82 6.68
CA GLY A 213 14.83 4.35 5.32
C GLY A 213 14.76 3.30 4.21
N VAL A 214 14.97 2.02 4.53
CA VAL A 214 15.21 0.93 3.58
C VAL A 214 14.10 -0.10 3.59
N ASN A 215 13.78 -0.65 2.41
CA ASN A 215 13.07 -1.91 2.22
C ASN A 215 14.02 -2.88 1.51
N ALA A 216 13.83 -4.17 1.75
CA ALA A 216 14.49 -5.23 1.00
C ALA A 216 13.46 -6.30 0.62
N CYS A 217 13.57 -6.83 -0.58
CA CYS A 217 12.74 -7.92 -1.07
C CYS A 217 13.50 -8.79 -2.09
N SER A 218 13.00 -9.97 -2.36
CA SER A 218 13.47 -10.79 -3.47
C SER A 218 12.75 -10.42 -4.77
N VAL A 219 13.29 -10.85 -5.91
CA VAL A 219 12.65 -10.69 -7.22
C VAL A 219 11.26 -11.32 -7.24
N ASP A 220 11.10 -12.49 -6.61
CA ASP A 220 9.82 -13.22 -6.56
C ASP A 220 8.74 -12.49 -5.74
N GLU A 221 9.15 -11.66 -4.77
CA GLU A 221 8.26 -10.87 -3.91
C GLU A 221 8.12 -9.42 -4.38
N LEU A 222 8.66 -9.11 -5.55
CA LEU A 222 8.64 -7.77 -6.08
C LEU A 222 7.20 -7.31 -6.36
N ARG A 223 6.83 -6.15 -5.82
CA ARG A 223 5.49 -5.57 -5.94
C ARG A 223 5.57 -4.12 -6.39
N VAL A 224 4.53 -3.67 -7.08
CA VAL A 224 4.41 -2.26 -7.49
C VAL A 224 4.49 -1.33 -6.29
N MET A 225 3.88 -1.69 -5.16
CA MET A 225 3.92 -0.92 -3.92
C MET A 225 5.34 -0.75 -3.34
N PHE A 226 6.28 -1.66 -3.65
CA PHE A 226 7.66 -1.54 -3.19
C PHE A 226 8.48 -0.62 -4.08
N ILE A 227 8.27 -0.67 -5.41
CA ILE A 227 9.02 0.11 -6.39
C ILE A 227 8.50 1.54 -6.47
N ALA A 228 7.18 1.70 -6.61
CA ALA A 228 6.53 3.00 -6.81
C ALA A 228 5.35 3.21 -5.84
N PRO A 229 5.62 3.42 -4.53
CA PRO A 229 4.57 3.66 -3.55
C PRO A 229 3.80 4.93 -3.88
N ASN A 230 2.47 4.81 -4.02
CA ASN A 230 1.58 5.91 -4.38
C ASN A 230 1.98 6.59 -5.71
N ALA A 231 2.35 5.77 -6.70
CA ALA A 231 2.86 6.21 -8.01
C ALA A 231 4.04 7.19 -7.95
N ASN A 232 4.84 7.15 -6.87
CA ASN A 232 6.08 7.91 -6.77
C ASN A 232 7.27 6.96 -6.92
N PRO A 233 8.22 7.23 -7.82
CA PRO A 233 9.35 6.35 -8.05
C PRO A 233 10.27 6.34 -6.83
N ARG A 234 10.81 5.18 -6.52
CA ARG A 234 11.75 4.96 -5.42
C ARG A 234 13.12 4.60 -6.00
N ILE A 235 14.16 4.91 -5.26
CA ILE A 235 15.52 4.46 -5.58
C ILE A 235 15.58 2.95 -5.37
N VAL A 236 15.94 2.22 -6.43
CA VAL A 236 16.05 0.76 -6.39
C VAL A 236 17.53 0.39 -6.60
N VAL A 237 18.04 -0.42 -5.68
CA VAL A 237 19.37 -1.02 -5.73
C VAL A 237 19.21 -2.49 -6.11
N TRP A 238 19.73 -2.85 -7.26
CA TRP A 238 19.62 -4.20 -7.82
C TRP A 238 20.91 -4.99 -7.55
N SER A 239 20.82 -6.25 -7.13
CA SER A 239 21.95 -7.15 -7.24
C SER A 239 22.10 -7.65 -8.68
N LYS A 240 23.32 -7.95 -9.14
CA LYS A 240 23.59 -8.50 -10.47
C LYS A 240 22.76 -9.76 -10.70
N LYS A 241 22.76 -10.71 -9.76
CA LYS A 241 21.94 -11.92 -9.82
C LYS A 241 20.43 -11.65 -9.87
N ALA A 242 19.96 -10.59 -9.19
CA ALA A 242 18.55 -10.24 -9.24
C ALA A 242 18.12 -9.75 -10.62
N LEU A 243 18.97 -9.02 -11.34
CA LEU A 243 18.68 -8.59 -12.71
C LEU A 243 18.62 -9.77 -13.68
N GLU A 244 19.56 -10.71 -13.58
CA GLU A 244 19.57 -11.94 -14.38
C GLU A 244 18.28 -12.74 -14.17
N LYS A 245 17.90 -12.96 -12.92
CA LYS A 245 16.64 -13.65 -12.57
C LYS A 245 15.39 -12.91 -13.04
N LEU A 246 15.40 -11.58 -12.96
CA LEU A 246 14.32 -10.75 -13.48
C LEU A 246 14.17 -10.96 -14.99
N GLU A 247 15.28 -10.99 -15.72
CA GLU A 247 15.28 -11.21 -17.17
C GLU A 247 14.74 -12.59 -17.55
N GLU A 248 15.14 -13.65 -16.82
CA GLU A 248 14.62 -15.01 -16.99
C GLU A 248 13.12 -15.09 -16.73
N SER A 249 12.66 -14.50 -15.64
CA SER A 249 11.24 -14.45 -15.29
C SER A 249 10.40 -13.77 -16.36
N LEU A 250 10.95 -12.81 -17.07
CA LEU A 250 10.27 -12.05 -18.12
C LEU A 250 10.35 -12.70 -19.50
N LYS A 251 11.39 -13.47 -19.79
CA LYS A 251 11.44 -14.30 -21.00
C LYS A 251 10.30 -15.33 -21.00
N ASN A 252 9.91 -15.82 -19.83
CA ASN A 252 8.77 -16.73 -19.66
C ASN A 252 7.40 -16.03 -19.85
N ILE A 253 7.35 -14.69 -19.72
CA ILE A 253 6.19 -13.87 -20.06
C ILE A 253 6.41 -13.41 -21.50
N LYS A 254 5.86 -14.15 -22.48
CA LYS A 254 6.00 -13.80 -23.90
C LYS A 254 5.63 -12.33 -24.12
N LEU A 255 6.63 -11.48 -24.38
CA LEU A 255 6.46 -10.05 -24.69
C LEU A 255 5.47 -9.81 -25.86
N GLU A 256 5.27 -10.82 -26.72
CA GLU A 256 4.27 -10.83 -27.78
C GLU A 256 2.82 -10.76 -27.26
N GLU A 257 2.52 -11.35 -26.12
CA GLU A 257 1.19 -11.25 -25.50
C GLU A 257 0.92 -9.84 -24.95
N VAL A 258 1.97 -9.14 -24.51
CA VAL A 258 1.87 -7.76 -23.99
C VAL A 258 1.67 -6.75 -25.13
N ARG A 259 2.22 -7.02 -26.32
CA ARG A 259 2.02 -6.16 -27.52
C ARG A 259 0.63 -6.26 -28.11
N LYS A 260 -0.01 -7.45 -28.03
CA LYS A 260 -1.41 -7.63 -28.47
C LYS A 260 -2.40 -6.80 -27.66
N ILE A 261 -2.12 -6.54 -26.38
CA ILE A 261 -2.97 -5.68 -25.52
C ILE A 261 -2.87 -4.20 -25.93
N LYS A 262 -1.78 -3.77 -26.60
CA LYS A 262 -1.64 -2.40 -27.10
C LYS A 262 -2.34 -2.15 -28.45
N GLY A 263 -2.73 -3.18 -29.15
CA GLY A 263 -3.43 -3.10 -30.44
C GLY A 263 -4.94 -3.21 -30.38
N GLU A 264 -5.51 -3.46 -29.18
CA GLU A 264 -6.94 -3.65 -28.96
C GLU A 264 -7.58 -2.55 -28.08
N ILE A 265 -6.92 -1.39 -27.93
CA ILE A 265 -7.50 -0.17 -27.32
C ILE A 265 -7.56 0.92 -28.37
#